data_a9949b878313ddb4c47c7748098705a6
#
_entry.id   a9949b878313ddb4c47c7748098705a6
#
_cell.length_a   1.000
_cell.length_b   1.000
_cell.length_c   1.000
_cell.angle_alpha   90.00
_cell.angle_beta   90.00
_cell.angle_gamma   90.00
#
_symmetry.space_group_name_H-M   'P 1'
#
loop_
_entity.id
_entity.type
_entity.pdbx_description
1 polymer ?
#
loop_
_entity_poly.entity_id
_entity_poly.type
_entity_poly.pdbx_seq_one_letter_code
_entity_poly.pdbx_strand_id
1 'polypeptide(L)'
;MSFVIRCMDCGQAAPFNPSSMHCPQCNSQWREAEYDLAEVAKTFPSEIKDRPFDLWRYRELLPIRNPNPTLRLGEGGTPLIQAANLGMMLGLPNLYIKDERQGPTSSFKDRQAAVTIAALKEGGVTEMVCASTGNVAIALSAYAARAGIKLWAFVTSLVPGVKMREIALYGSQVVKITGSYDQAKQVAAEFARQRGLYQDMGARTVTAVEAMKTLAFEIAEQLTMALGPASGSTKEKPKWRTPDWYIQAISGGMGPLGVYKGFTEMKRLGLIDHIPAIAPIQAEGCAPMVNSWKKGLEKAEPVLAPQTRIETLATGDPGRTYVMLRKQVNETHGVFESVSDEDAFRAMHVLAKMEGISAEPASGVAFAGLFKLVRAGIIKPTDTVVVNCTGHTLPAEQFLFGEGWTRDVDLRAKAEQAPTPQEGLLSALNNVTPNRFSRVAVVDDTPEARRLIRRILQSQGDFEIFEATNGREAIELVNKEHPDLVILDLMMPEVDGFAVLDAMRSNPETANIPVIVATAKELTVDEKERLQGQIQSLMMKGDFLNDEFLEEVRSLIR
;
A
#
# COMPACT_ATOMS: atom_id res chain seq x y z
N MET A 1 -28.69 -20.08 -5.22
CA MET A 1 -28.32 -18.67 -5.49
C MET A 1 -28.33 -18.45 -6.98
N SER A 2 -29.05 -17.44 -7.48
CA SER A 2 -29.14 -17.21 -8.92
C SER A 2 -28.27 -16.00 -9.28
N PHE A 3 -27.23 -16.24 -10.01
CA PHE A 3 -26.48 -15.21 -10.73
C PHE A 3 -26.34 -15.63 -12.20
N VAL A 4 -26.20 -14.66 -13.04
CA VAL A 4 -25.95 -14.84 -14.47
C VAL A 4 -24.69 -14.11 -14.88
N ILE A 5 -24.10 -14.52 -15.98
CA ILE A 5 -22.98 -13.80 -16.60
C ILE A 5 -23.53 -12.97 -17.75
N ARG A 6 -23.41 -11.64 -17.62
CA ARG A 6 -23.80 -10.70 -18.68
C ARG A 6 -22.59 -10.30 -19.51
N CYS A 7 -22.76 -10.35 -20.82
CA CYS A 7 -21.78 -9.81 -21.75
C CYS A 7 -21.87 -8.27 -21.77
N MET A 8 -20.73 -7.61 -21.58
CA MET A 8 -20.65 -6.15 -21.57
C MET A 8 -20.77 -5.51 -22.96
N ASP A 9 -20.64 -6.30 -24.04
CA ASP A 9 -20.71 -5.80 -25.41
C ASP A 9 -22.08 -5.99 -26.05
N CYS A 10 -22.67 -7.19 -25.95
CA CYS A 10 -23.99 -7.46 -26.58
C CYS A 10 -25.15 -7.55 -25.58
N GLY A 11 -24.90 -7.45 -24.28
CA GLY A 11 -25.93 -7.53 -23.23
C GLY A 11 -26.49 -8.94 -22.97
N GLN A 12 -26.07 -9.98 -23.71
CA GLN A 12 -26.54 -11.35 -23.52
C GLN A 12 -26.23 -11.83 -22.10
N ALA A 13 -27.25 -12.30 -21.41
CA ALA A 13 -27.10 -13.01 -20.15
C ALA A 13 -27.12 -14.52 -20.40
N ALA A 14 -26.21 -15.24 -19.72
CA ALA A 14 -26.09 -16.69 -19.81
C ALA A 14 -25.76 -17.28 -18.42
N PRO A 15 -26.10 -18.55 -18.15
CA PRO A 15 -25.60 -19.26 -16.98
C PRO A 15 -24.07 -19.24 -16.93
N PHE A 16 -23.50 -19.18 -15.73
CA PHE A 16 -22.04 -19.22 -15.57
C PHE A 16 -21.50 -20.59 -15.96
N ASN A 17 -20.59 -20.59 -16.92
CA ASN A 17 -19.73 -21.72 -17.27
C ASN A 17 -18.28 -21.34 -16.95
N PRO A 18 -17.68 -21.91 -15.89
CA PRO A 18 -16.32 -21.58 -15.47
C PRO A 18 -15.25 -21.87 -16.52
N SER A 19 -15.44 -22.87 -17.37
CA SER A 19 -14.49 -23.24 -18.43
C SER A 19 -14.57 -22.33 -19.67
N SER A 20 -15.65 -21.55 -19.81
CA SER A 20 -15.83 -20.66 -20.95
C SER A 20 -15.25 -19.27 -20.67
N MET A 21 -14.38 -18.80 -21.57
CA MET A 21 -13.77 -17.46 -21.50
C MET A 21 -14.50 -16.41 -22.36
N HIS A 22 -15.49 -16.82 -23.15
CA HIS A 22 -16.11 -15.98 -24.17
C HIS A 22 -17.64 -15.95 -24.04
N CYS A 23 -18.23 -14.86 -24.52
CA CYS A 23 -19.67 -14.78 -24.71
C CYS A 23 -20.11 -15.75 -25.80
N PRO A 24 -21.15 -16.57 -25.56
CA PRO A 24 -21.61 -17.53 -26.57
C PRO A 24 -22.24 -16.86 -27.81
N GLN A 25 -22.69 -15.61 -27.71
CA GLN A 25 -23.33 -14.89 -28.80
C GLN A 25 -22.36 -14.07 -29.65
N CYS A 26 -21.47 -13.27 -29.03
CA CYS A 26 -20.62 -12.32 -29.77
C CYS A 26 -19.12 -12.58 -29.60
N ASN A 27 -18.76 -13.67 -28.92
CA ASN A 27 -17.37 -14.06 -28.63
C ASN A 27 -16.55 -13.06 -27.82
N SER A 28 -17.19 -12.07 -27.20
CA SER A 28 -16.49 -11.12 -26.32
C SER A 28 -15.96 -11.78 -25.04
N GLN A 29 -14.78 -11.36 -24.60
CA GLN A 29 -14.18 -11.76 -23.33
C GLN A 29 -14.63 -10.83 -22.15
N TRP A 30 -15.28 -9.72 -22.46
CA TRP A 30 -15.71 -8.75 -21.45
C TRP A 30 -17.09 -9.12 -20.92
N ARG A 31 -17.08 -9.71 -19.75
CA ARG A 31 -18.28 -10.23 -19.07
C ARG A 31 -18.24 -9.92 -17.59
N GLU A 32 -19.39 -9.82 -16.98
CA GLU A 32 -19.52 -9.61 -15.54
C GLU A 32 -20.59 -10.54 -14.94
N ALA A 33 -20.46 -10.83 -13.65
CA ALA A 33 -21.51 -11.52 -12.92
C ALA A 33 -22.56 -10.49 -12.44
N GLU A 34 -23.82 -10.86 -12.60
CA GLU A 34 -24.99 -10.10 -12.14
C GLU A 34 -25.79 -10.96 -11.18
N TYR A 35 -26.02 -10.42 -9.97
CA TYR A 35 -26.70 -11.10 -8.86
C TYR A 35 -28.09 -10.55 -8.67
N ASP A 36 -29.02 -11.40 -8.23
CA ASP A 36 -30.32 -10.95 -7.74
C ASP A 36 -30.16 -10.29 -6.36
N LEU A 37 -29.83 -9.01 -6.36
CA LEU A 37 -29.61 -8.25 -5.13
C LEU A 37 -30.87 -8.12 -4.28
N ALA A 38 -32.07 -8.22 -4.88
CA ALA A 38 -33.32 -8.18 -4.12
C ALA A 38 -33.50 -9.46 -3.30
N GLU A 39 -33.10 -10.59 -3.84
CA GLU A 39 -33.09 -11.87 -3.09
C GLU A 39 -31.98 -11.90 -2.03
N VAL A 40 -30.77 -11.46 -2.38
CA VAL A 40 -29.66 -11.36 -1.44
C VAL A 40 -29.99 -10.45 -0.25
N ALA A 41 -30.68 -9.34 -0.47
CA ALA A 41 -31.03 -8.39 0.59
C ALA A 41 -31.94 -9.00 1.67
N LYS A 42 -32.66 -10.10 1.39
CA LYS A 42 -33.57 -10.72 2.36
C LYS A 42 -32.83 -11.43 3.50
N THR A 43 -31.68 -12.00 3.20
CA THR A 43 -30.97 -12.89 4.16
C THR A 43 -29.57 -12.41 4.49
N PHE A 44 -28.87 -11.78 3.56
CA PHE A 44 -27.45 -11.46 3.67
C PHE A 44 -27.08 -10.68 4.95
N PRO A 45 -27.77 -9.57 5.34
CA PRO A 45 -27.35 -8.81 6.52
C PRO A 45 -27.50 -9.55 7.85
N SER A 46 -28.42 -10.52 7.93
CA SER A 46 -28.64 -11.31 9.14
C SER A 46 -27.72 -12.53 9.23
N GLU A 47 -27.55 -13.22 8.11
CA GLU A 47 -26.75 -14.47 8.06
C GLU A 47 -25.24 -14.23 8.16
N ILE A 48 -24.75 -13.07 7.70
CA ILE A 48 -23.32 -12.79 7.67
C ILE A 48 -22.70 -12.72 9.07
N LYS A 49 -23.46 -12.32 10.10
CA LYS A 49 -22.95 -12.09 11.46
C LYS A 49 -22.31 -13.32 12.09
N ASP A 50 -22.88 -14.50 11.80
CA ASP A 50 -22.47 -15.76 12.44
C ASP A 50 -21.42 -16.52 11.63
N ARG A 51 -20.94 -15.95 10.51
CA ARG A 51 -19.96 -16.60 9.64
C ARG A 51 -18.53 -16.20 10.04
N PRO A 52 -17.54 -17.09 9.84
CA PRO A 52 -16.13 -16.73 9.94
C PRO A 52 -15.81 -15.48 9.12
N PHE A 53 -14.88 -14.67 9.60
CA PHE A 53 -14.44 -13.47 8.91
C PHE A 53 -13.36 -13.84 7.88
N ASP A 54 -13.80 -14.42 6.76
CA ASP A 54 -12.97 -14.83 5.62
C ASP A 54 -13.63 -14.40 4.29
N LEU A 55 -12.97 -14.65 3.16
CA LEU A 55 -13.50 -14.33 1.83
C LEU A 55 -14.88 -14.95 1.58
N TRP A 56 -15.12 -16.16 2.08
CA TRP A 56 -16.34 -16.95 1.84
C TRP A 56 -17.54 -16.49 2.68
N ARG A 57 -17.30 -15.57 3.59
CA ARG A 57 -18.35 -14.86 4.33
C ARG A 57 -19.36 -14.22 3.39
N TYR A 58 -18.92 -13.78 2.21
CA TYR A 58 -19.70 -13.06 1.19
C TYR A 58 -20.09 -13.93 -0.01
N ARG A 59 -20.20 -15.23 0.19
CA ARG A 59 -20.42 -16.24 -0.86
C ARG A 59 -21.64 -16.00 -1.76
N GLU A 60 -22.71 -15.33 -1.28
CA GLU A 60 -23.90 -14.99 -2.05
C GLU A 60 -23.60 -14.02 -3.21
N LEU A 61 -22.53 -13.27 -3.08
CA LEU A 61 -22.06 -12.29 -4.03
C LEU A 61 -20.78 -12.75 -4.76
N LEU A 62 -20.52 -14.06 -4.78
CA LEU A 62 -19.42 -14.66 -5.51
C LEU A 62 -19.95 -15.60 -6.61
N PRO A 63 -19.26 -15.71 -7.77
CA PRO A 63 -19.72 -16.52 -8.89
C PRO A 63 -19.37 -18.02 -8.69
N ILE A 64 -19.78 -18.57 -7.56
CA ILE A 64 -19.58 -19.98 -7.19
C ILE A 64 -20.89 -20.52 -6.64
N ARG A 65 -21.28 -21.70 -7.09
CA ARG A 65 -22.52 -22.36 -6.64
C ARG A 65 -22.30 -23.16 -5.37
N ASN A 66 -21.21 -23.94 -5.33
CA ASN A 66 -20.90 -24.88 -4.26
C ASN A 66 -19.46 -24.68 -3.77
N PRO A 67 -19.19 -23.66 -2.93
CA PRO A 67 -17.83 -23.42 -2.43
C PRO A 67 -17.34 -24.62 -1.62
N ASN A 68 -16.27 -25.26 -2.10
CA ASN A 68 -15.68 -26.42 -1.45
C ASN A 68 -14.71 -26.00 -0.33
N PRO A 69 -15.01 -26.26 0.94
CA PRO A 69 -14.14 -25.87 2.06
C PRO A 69 -12.74 -26.47 2.00
N THR A 70 -12.55 -27.62 1.36
CA THR A 70 -11.24 -28.30 1.28
C THR A 70 -10.25 -27.54 0.40
N LEU A 71 -10.71 -26.62 -0.44
CA LEU A 71 -9.85 -25.79 -1.30
C LEU A 71 -9.34 -24.54 -0.60
N ARG A 72 -9.88 -24.17 0.55
CA ARG A 72 -9.53 -22.95 1.27
C ARG A 72 -8.13 -23.06 1.88
N LEU A 73 -7.40 -21.94 1.85
CA LEU A 73 -6.09 -21.75 2.49
C LEU A 73 -6.12 -20.68 3.59
N GLY A 74 -7.29 -20.09 3.89
CA GLY A 74 -7.44 -19.01 4.87
C GLY A 74 -7.44 -17.62 4.24
N GLU A 75 -7.85 -17.51 2.98
CA GLU A 75 -7.95 -16.28 2.21
C GLU A 75 -9.05 -15.34 2.70
N GLY A 76 -8.80 -14.05 2.57
CA GLY A 76 -9.69 -12.99 3.05
C GLY A 76 -9.60 -12.76 4.55
N GLY A 77 -10.50 -11.95 5.09
CA GLY A 77 -10.46 -11.59 6.51
C GLY A 77 -9.20 -10.86 6.95
N THR A 78 -8.45 -10.29 6.00
CA THR A 78 -7.18 -9.62 6.26
C THR A 78 -7.38 -8.40 7.15
N PRO A 79 -6.40 -8.02 8.01
CA PRO A 79 -6.56 -6.91 8.94
C PRO A 79 -6.81 -5.57 8.26
N LEU A 80 -7.62 -4.73 8.91
CA LEU A 80 -7.69 -3.29 8.67
C LEU A 80 -7.01 -2.59 9.85
N ILE A 81 -5.80 -2.08 9.63
CA ILE A 81 -4.94 -1.52 10.67
C ILE A 81 -5.07 0.00 10.65
N GLN A 82 -5.36 0.63 11.79
CA GLN A 82 -5.25 2.08 11.90
C GLN A 82 -3.77 2.47 11.88
N ALA A 83 -3.38 3.27 10.90
CA ALA A 83 -2.01 3.76 10.75
C ALA A 83 -1.81 5.01 11.62
N ALA A 84 -1.73 4.81 12.94
CA ALA A 84 -1.75 5.90 13.91
C ALA A 84 -0.55 6.85 13.77
N ASN A 85 0.64 6.30 13.53
CA ASN A 85 1.85 7.11 13.42
C ASN A 85 1.94 7.84 12.08
N LEU A 86 1.65 7.11 11.01
CA LEU A 86 1.60 7.68 9.67
C LEU A 86 0.47 8.69 9.55
N GLY A 87 -0.69 8.39 10.15
CA GLY A 87 -1.82 9.30 10.21
C GLY A 87 -1.50 10.60 10.95
N MET A 88 -0.78 10.51 12.07
CA MET A 88 -0.31 11.69 12.82
C MET A 88 0.66 12.53 11.96
N MET A 89 1.62 11.88 11.31
CA MET A 89 2.60 12.52 10.42
C MET A 89 1.92 13.26 9.27
N LEU A 90 0.82 12.71 8.72
CA LEU A 90 0.09 13.25 7.58
C LEU A 90 -1.06 14.20 7.97
N GLY A 91 -1.35 14.34 9.26
CA GLY A 91 -2.56 15.04 9.71
C GLY A 91 -3.87 14.31 9.36
N LEU A 92 -3.82 12.99 9.21
CA LEU A 92 -4.95 12.13 8.84
C LEU A 92 -5.30 11.16 9.98
N PRO A 93 -6.04 11.56 11.00
CA PRO A 93 -6.34 10.71 12.17
C PRO A 93 -7.11 9.43 11.81
N ASN A 94 -7.83 9.43 10.69
CA ASN A 94 -8.61 8.31 10.20
C ASN A 94 -7.95 7.60 9.01
N LEU A 95 -6.62 7.42 9.06
CA LEU A 95 -5.88 6.64 8.06
C LEU A 95 -5.85 5.16 8.45
N TYR A 96 -6.22 4.30 7.52
CA TYR A 96 -6.23 2.85 7.68
C TYR A 96 -5.48 2.15 6.57
N ILE A 97 -4.87 1.01 6.90
CA ILE A 97 -4.15 0.13 5.99
C ILE A 97 -4.94 -1.18 5.88
N LYS A 98 -5.41 -1.53 4.69
CA LYS A 98 -5.90 -2.87 4.41
C LYS A 98 -4.71 -3.77 4.14
N ASP A 99 -4.38 -4.65 5.10
CA ASP A 99 -3.12 -5.41 5.11
C ASP A 99 -3.25 -6.76 4.39
N GLU A 100 -3.19 -6.74 3.09
CA GLU A 100 -3.27 -7.92 2.23
C GLU A 100 -2.00 -8.80 2.23
N ARG A 101 -0.96 -8.41 2.99
CA ARG A 101 0.24 -9.24 3.22
C ARG A 101 -0.07 -10.48 4.06
N GLN A 102 -1.18 -10.47 4.79
CA GLN A 102 -1.60 -11.55 5.68
C GLN A 102 -2.33 -12.70 4.97
N GLY A 103 -2.43 -12.64 3.64
CA GLY A 103 -2.97 -13.73 2.84
C GLY A 103 -2.03 -14.95 2.76
N PRO A 104 -2.53 -16.13 2.37
CA PRO A 104 -1.78 -17.40 2.31
C PRO A 104 -0.50 -17.34 1.48
N THR A 105 -0.47 -16.56 0.40
CA THR A 105 0.72 -16.30 -0.42
C THR A 105 1.21 -14.86 -0.31
N SER A 106 0.92 -14.23 0.81
CA SER A 106 1.38 -12.89 1.21
C SER A 106 1.01 -11.78 0.23
N SER A 107 -0.11 -11.89 -0.48
CA SER A 107 -0.62 -10.82 -1.34
C SER A 107 -2.14 -10.92 -1.58
N PHE A 108 -2.75 -9.78 -1.97
CA PHE A 108 -4.17 -9.71 -2.30
C PHE A 108 -4.59 -10.61 -3.49
N LYS A 109 -3.63 -11.21 -4.20
CA LYS A 109 -3.88 -12.14 -5.30
C LYS A 109 -4.47 -13.47 -4.85
N ASP A 110 -4.36 -13.79 -3.58
CA ASP A 110 -5.03 -14.93 -2.97
C ASP A 110 -6.54 -14.91 -3.18
N ARG A 111 -7.15 -13.72 -3.13
CA ARG A 111 -8.60 -13.55 -3.40
C ARG A 111 -8.96 -13.99 -4.81
N GLN A 112 -8.20 -13.51 -5.82
CA GLN A 112 -8.37 -13.90 -7.22
C GLN A 112 -8.19 -15.42 -7.39
N ALA A 113 -7.12 -15.96 -6.84
CA ALA A 113 -6.78 -17.37 -6.98
C ALA A 113 -7.84 -18.27 -6.32
N ALA A 114 -8.28 -17.95 -5.11
CA ALA A 114 -9.28 -18.73 -4.38
C ALA A 114 -10.59 -18.87 -5.17
N VAL A 115 -11.15 -17.75 -5.62
CA VAL A 115 -12.44 -17.76 -6.33
C VAL A 115 -12.29 -18.36 -7.74
N THR A 116 -11.21 -18.06 -8.44
CA THR A 116 -10.97 -18.59 -9.80
C THR A 116 -10.78 -20.11 -9.76
N ILE A 117 -9.90 -20.60 -8.89
CA ILE A 117 -9.62 -22.04 -8.80
C ILE A 117 -10.84 -22.83 -8.29
N ALA A 118 -11.59 -22.29 -7.33
CA ALA A 118 -12.81 -22.95 -6.86
C ALA A 118 -13.84 -23.07 -7.99
N ALA A 119 -14.04 -22.01 -8.79
CA ALA A 119 -14.94 -22.04 -9.94
C ALA A 119 -14.46 -23.01 -11.02
N LEU A 120 -13.17 -23.01 -11.35
CA LEU A 120 -12.59 -23.93 -12.33
C LEU A 120 -12.72 -25.40 -11.90
N LYS A 121 -12.50 -25.68 -10.61
CA LYS A 121 -12.70 -27.02 -10.03
C LYS A 121 -14.15 -27.46 -10.10
N GLU A 122 -15.10 -26.58 -9.78
CA GLU A 122 -16.54 -26.81 -9.94
C GLU A 122 -16.90 -27.08 -11.40
N GLY A 123 -16.25 -26.38 -12.33
CA GLY A 123 -16.43 -26.57 -13.79
C GLY A 123 -15.69 -27.77 -14.40
N GLY A 124 -14.99 -28.57 -13.58
CA GLY A 124 -14.26 -29.75 -14.04
C GLY A 124 -12.98 -29.46 -14.82
N VAL A 125 -12.45 -28.23 -14.73
CA VAL A 125 -11.18 -27.85 -15.37
C VAL A 125 -10.01 -28.53 -14.65
N THR A 126 -9.15 -29.19 -15.40
CA THR A 126 -7.98 -29.91 -14.87
C THR A 126 -6.64 -29.27 -15.23
N GLU A 127 -6.63 -28.34 -16.18
CA GLU A 127 -5.42 -27.69 -16.66
C GLU A 127 -5.69 -26.24 -17.06
N MET A 128 -4.79 -25.32 -16.71
CA MET A 128 -4.94 -23.89 -17.00
C MET A 128 -3.62 -23.21 -17.29
N VAL A 129 -3.71 -21.98 -17.80
CA VAL A 129 -2.57 -21.12 -18.15
C VAL A 129 -2.71 -19.77 -17.44
N CYS A 130 -1.61 -19.23 -16.96
CA CYS A 130 -1.52 -17.82 -16.57
C CYS A 130 -0.26 -17.17 -17.13
N ALA A 131 -0.33 -15.85 -17.34
CA ALA A 131 0.84 -15.01 -17.58
C ALA A 131 0.93 -13.98 -16.46
N SER A 132 2.08 -13.92 -15.76
CA SER A 132 2.21 -13.05 -14.59
C SER A 132 3.65 -12.60 -14.35
N THR A 133 3.79 -11.45 -13.72
CA THR A 133 5.07 -10.90 -13.24
C THR A 133 5.36 -11.26 -11.77
N GLY A 134 4.59 -12.17 -11.15
CA GLY A 134 4.88 -12.64 -9.79
C GLY A 134 3.64 -13.08 -9.00
N ASN A 135 3.07 -12.20 -8.19
CA ASN A 135 2.05 -12.55 -7.19
C ASN A 135 0.83 -13.33 -7.71
N VAL A 136 0.37 -13.06 -8.94
CA VAL A 136 -0.75 -13.83 -9.54
C VAL A 136 -0.33 -15.28 -9.78
N ALA A 137 0.87 -15.50 -10.35
CA ALA A 137 1.34 -16.85 -10.64
C ALA A 137 1.59 -17.64 -9.35
N ILE A 138 2.16 -17.00 -8.31
CA ILE A 138 2.36 -17.62 -6.99
C ILE A 138 1.02 -18.05 -6.40
N ALA A 139 0.06 -17.12 -6.31
CA ALA A 139 -1.25 -17.41 -5.73
C ALA A 139 -1.99 -18.50 -6.52
N LEU A 140 -2.10 -18.36 -7.85
CA LEU A 140 -2.74 -19.39 -8.68
C LEU A 140 -2.05 -20.74 -8.54
N SER A 141 -0.71 -20.79 -8.41
CA SER A 141 0.04 -22.05 -8.23
C SER A 141 -0.31 -22.74 -6.92
N ALA A 142 -0.37 -22.01 -5.80
CA ALA A 142 -0.72 -22.55 -4.50
C ALA A 142 -2.13 -23.16 -4.49
N TYR A 143 -3.11 -22.40 -4.98
CA TYR A 143 -4.50 -22.88 -5.03
C TYR A 143 -4.72 -23.98 -6.08
N ALA A 144 -4.04 -23.92 -7.24
CA ALA A 144 -4.09 -24.97 -8.25
C ALA A 144 -3.51 -26.28 -7.73
N ALA A 145 -2.39 -26.25 -7.01
CA ALA A 145 -1.84 -27.43 -6.34
C ALA A 145 -2.84 -28.05 -5.39
N ARG A 146 -3.50 -27.25 -4.54
CA ARG A 146 -4.51 -27.72 -3.60
C ARG A 146 -5.74 -28.31 -4.29
N ALA A 147 -6.12 -27.80 -5.45
CA ALA A 147 -7.25 -28.27 -6.24
C ALA A 147 -6.91 -29.47 -7.17
N GLY A 148 -5.63 -29.80 -7.33
CA GLY A 148 -5.18 -30.79 -8.31
C GLY A 148 -5.39 -30.31 -9.76
N ILE A 149 -5.23 -29.01 -10.01
CA ILE A 149 -5.27 -28.39 -11.34
C ILE A 149 -3.84 -28.13 -11.80
N LYS A 150 -3.48 -28.61 -12.99
CA LYS A 150 -2.16 -28.35 -13.57
C LYS A 150 -2.08 -26.92 -14.08
N LEU A 151 -1.07 -26.17 -13.65
CA LEU A 151 -0.88 -24.78 -14.04
C LEU A 151 0.39 -24.60 -14.89
N TRP A 152 0.24 -23.92 -16.03
CA TRP A 152 1.31 -23.39 -16.85
C TRP A 152 1.48 -21.90 -16.55
N ALA A 153 2.60 -21.53 -15.93
CA ALA A 153 2.91 -20.16 -15.54
C ALA A 153 3.94 -19.56 -16.50
N PHE A 154 3.50 -18.64 -17.35
CA PHE A 154 4.36 -17.88 -18.25
C PHE A 154 4.83 -16.62 -17.54
N VAL A 155 6.15 -16.54 -17.32
CA VAL A 155 6.78 -15.45 -16.58
C VAL A 155 7.85 -14.77 -17.42
N THR A 156 8.07 -13.48 -17.21
CA THR A 156 9.18 -12.78 -17.88
C THR A 156 10.50 -13.15 -17.24
N SER A 157 11.60 -13.05 -18.00
CA SER A 157 12.96 -13.30 -17.49
C SER A 157 13.39 -12.33 -16.39
N LEU A 158 12.66 -11.23 -16.22
CA LEU A 158 12.90 -10.19 -15.22
C LEU A 158 12.33 -10.56 -13.84
N VAL A 159 11.39 -11.51 -13.78
CA VAL A 159 10.82 -11.98 -12.50
C VAL A 159 11.94 -12.54 -11.62
N PRO A 160 12.05 -12.12 -10.35
CA PRO A 160 13.07 -12.62 -9.44
C PRO A 160 13.09 -14.15 -9.34
N GLY A 161 14.28 -14.74 -9.40
CA GLY A 161 14.45 -16.20 -9.41
C GLY A 161 13.79 -16.91 -8.22
N VAL A 162 13.67 -16.22 -7.08
CA VAL A 162 13.00 -16.75 -5.87
C VAL A 162 11.51 -16.93 -6.13
N LYS A 163 10.83 -15.95 -6.75
CA LYS A 163 9.40 -16.07 -7.12
C LYS A 163 9.17 -17.19 -8.12
N MET A 164 10.06 -17.35 -9.10
CA MET A 164 9.98 -18.47 -10.05
C MET A 164 10.15 -19.83 -9.36
N ARG A 165 11.06 -19.94 -8.39
CA ARG A 165 11.26 -21.18 -7.60
C ARG A 165 10.04 -21.49 -6.74
N GLU A 166 9.39 -20.48 -6.16
CA GLU A 166 8.18 -20.68 -5.38
C GLU A 166 7.02 -21.19 -6.26
N ILE A 167 6.82 -20.62 -7.45
CA ILE A 167 5.83 -21.11 -8.42
C ILE A 167 6.09 -22.58 -8.77
N ALA A 168 7.36 -22.95 -9.03
CA ALA A 168 7.75 -24.31 -9.35
C ALA A 168 7.57 -25.27 -8.15
N LEU A 169 7.78 -24.78 -6.91
CA LEU A 169 7.61 -25.57 -5.68
C LEU A 169 6.18 -26.10 -5.53
N TYR A 170 5.18 -25.31 -5.94
CA TYR A 170 3.78 -25.76 -5.98
C TYR A 170 3.47 -26.75 -7.12
N GLY A 171 4.46 -27.17 -7.91
CA GLY A 171 4.31 -28.12 -9.01
C GLY A 171 3.85 -27.51 -10.33
N SER A 172 3.79 -26.20 -10.43
CA SER A 172 3.42 -25.49 -11.67
C SER A 172 4.54 -25.58 -12.71
N GLN A 173 4.16 -25.63 -13.98
CA GLN A 173 5.10 -25.63 -15.11
C GLN A 173 5.51 -24.19 -15.43
N VAL A 174 6.71 -23.80 -15.06
CA VAL A 174 7.24 -22.44 -15.27
C VAL A 174 7.83 -22.33 -16.66
N VAL A 175 7.28 -21.43 -17.48
CA VAL A 175 7.77 -21.09 -18.82
C VAL A 175 8.35 -19.67 -18.78
N LYS A 176 9.68 -19.56 -18.88
CA LYS A 176 10.38 -18.28 -18.83
C LYS A 176 10.45 -17.66 -20.23
N ILE A 177 9.92 -16.44 -20.38
CA ILE A 177 9.91 -15.70 -21.64
C ILE A 177 10.94 -14.55 -21.54
N THR A 178 11.87 -14.53 -22.50
CA THR A 178 12.79 -13.40 -22.69
C THR A 178 12.06 -12.34 -23.50
N GLY A 179 11.56 -11.30 -22.82
CA GLY A 179 10.78 -10.24 -23.43
C GLY A 179 9.92 -9.48 -22.43
N SER A 180 9.06 -8.59 -22.95
CA SER A 180 8.14 -7.80 -22.14
C SER A 180 7.01 -8.66 -21.55
N TYR A 181 6.34 -8.12 -20.54
CA TYR A 181 5.16 -8.76 -19.96
C TYR A 181 4.03 -8.93 -20.98
N ASP A 182 3.85 -7.96 -21.88
CA ASP A 182 2.83 -8.05 -22.93
C ASP A 182 3.15 -9.15 -23.94
N GLN A 183 4.42 -9.37 -24.26
CA GLN A 183 4.85 -10.51 -25.08
C GLN A 183 4.61 -11.85 -24.38
N ALA A 184 4.90 -11.93 -23.08
CA ALA A 184 4.61 -13.15 -22.30
C ALA A 184 3.10 -13.46 -22.30
N LYS A 185 2.23 -12.45 -22.20
CA LYS A 185 0.77 -12.62 -22.32
C LYS A 185 0.35 -13.15 -23.69
N GLN A 186 0.96 -12.66 -24.77
CA GLN A 186 0.67 -13.13 -26.14
C GLN A 186 1.08 -14.59 -26.33
N VAL A 187 2.26 -14.98 -25.88
CA VAL A 187 2.74 -16.38 -25.97
C VAL A 187 1.85 -17.31 -25.14
N ALA A 188 1.48 -16.91 -23.93
CA ALA A 188 0.56 -17.68 -23.08
C ALA A 188 -0.82 -17.85 -23.72
N ALA A 189 -1.34 -16.80 -24.36
CA ALA A 189 -2.63 -16.84 -25.04
C ALA A 189 -2.62 -17.80 -26.23
N GLU A 190 -1.57 -17.77 -27.05
CA GLU A 190 -1.42 -18.67 -28.19
C GLU A 190 -1.26 -20.12 -27.71
N PHE A 191 -0.48 -20.38 -26.67
CA PHE A 191 -0.33 -21.70 -26.07
C PHE A 191 -1.67 -22.24 -25.55
N ALA A 192 -2.43 -21.41 -24.84
CA ALA A 192 -3.74 -21.78 -24.32
C ALA A 192 -4.73 -22.08 -25.44
N ARG A 193 -4.75 -21.25 -26.49
CA ARG A 193 -5.60 -21.40 -27.66
C ARG A 193 -5.31 -22.72 -28.41
N GLN A 194 -4.04 -23.03 -28.68
CA GLN A 194 -3.65 -24.25 -29.40
C GLN A 194 -4.03 -25.53 -28.66
N ARG A 195 -4.04 -25.47 -27.30
CA ARG A 195 -4.34 -26.64 -26.47
C ARG A 195 -5.77 -26.68 -25.93
N GLY A 196 -6.58 -25.67 -26.25
CA GLY A 196 -7.95 -25.55 -25.70
C GLY A 196 -8.00 -25.39 -24.20
N LEU A 197 -6.99 -24.75 -23.59
CA LEU A 197 -6.88 -24.59 -22.14
C LEU A 197 -7.54 -23.30 -21.66
N TYR A 198 -8.03 -23.32 -20.42
CA TYR A 198 -8.45 -22.10 -19.75
C TYR A 198 -7.25 -21.18 -19.48
N GLN A 199 -7.43 -19.88 -19.74
CA GLN A 199 -6.41 -18.87 -19.47
C GLN A 199 -6.94 -17.83 -18.48
N ASP A 200 -6.18 -17.54 -17.41
CA ASP A 200 -6.42 -16.35 -16.60
C ASP A 200 -6.02 -15.09 -17.38
N MET A 201 -6.96 -14.15 -17.49
CA MET A 201 -6.81 -12.93 -18.30
C MET A 201 -6.93 -11.65 -17.44
N GLY A 202 -6.72 -11.75 -16.15
CA GLY A 202 -6.80 -10.62 -15.22
C GLY A 202 -8.17 -9.95 -15.23
N ALA A 203 -8.27 -8.68 -15.60
CA ALA A 203 -9.54 -7.93 -15.58
C ALA A 203 -10.64 -8.50 -16.50
N ARG A 204 -10.31 -9.38 -17.45
CA ARG A 204 -11.30 -10.10 -18.29
C ARG A 204 -11.76 -11.41 -17.67
N THR A 205 -11.12 -11.86 -16.61
CA THR A 205 -11.52 -13.04 -15.84
C THR A 205 -12.62 -12.65 -14.86
N VAL A 206 -13.84 -13.10 -15.09
CA VAL A 206 -15.00 -12.75 -14.23
C VAL A 206 -14.73 -13.05 -12.77
N THR A 207 -14.28 -14.25 -12.46
CA THR A 207 -13.99 -14.69 -11.08
C THR A 207 -12.92 -13.84 -10.39
N ALA A 208 -11.95 -13.34 -11.14
CA ALA A 208 -10.89 -12.49 -10.61
C ALA A 208 -11.42 -11.11 -10.18
N VAL A 209 -12.23 -10.47 -11.01
CA VAL A 209 -12.86 -9.18 -10.67
C VAL A 209 -13.84 -9.34 -9.52
N GLU A 210 -14.67 -10.39 -9.56
CA GLU A 210 -15.65 -10.67 -8.51
C GLU A 210 -14.98 -10.97 -7.15
N ALA A 211 -13.84 -11.61 -7.14
CA ALA A 211 -13.07 -11.85 -5.92
C ALA A 211 -12.60 -10.53 -5.25
N MET A 212 -12.22 -9.54 -6.04
CA MET A 212 -11.77 -8.24 -5.52
C MET A 212 -12.87 -7.44 -4.82
N LYS A 213 -14.15 -7.74 -5.07
CA LYS A 213 -15.28 -7.13 -4.35
C LYS A 213 -15.20 -7.37 -2.84
N THR A 214 -14.66 -8.51 -2.44
CA THR A 214 -14.56 -8.88 -1.02
C THR A 214 -13.70 -7.90 -0.21
N LEU A 215 -12.75 -7.21 -0.85
CA LEU A 215 -12.02 -6.10 -0.24
C LEU A 215 -12.98 -4.98 0.22
N ALA A 216 -13.91 -4.58 -0.64
CA ALA A 216 -14.88 -3.53 -0.31
C ALA A 216 -15.78 -3.94 0.85
N PHE A 217 -16.25 -5.19 0.85
CA PHE A 217 -17.11 -5.72 1.89
C PHE A 217 -16.39 -5.77 3.24
N GLU A 218 -15.18 -6.32 3.28
CA GLU A 218 -14.36 -6.38 4.47
C GLU A 218 -14.01 -5.00 5.02
N ILE A 219 -13.60 -4.06 4.15
CA ILE A 219 -13.28 -2.68 4.54
C ILE A 219 -14.48 -2.02 5.21
N ALA A 220 -15.67 -2.10 4.61
CA ALA A 220 -16.87 -1.47 5.16
C ALA A 220 -17.28 -2.10 6.48
N GLU A 221 -17.23 -3.42 6.60
CA GLU A 221 -17.55 -4.13 7.83
C GLU A 221 -16.53 -3.82 8.94
N GLN A 222 -15.22 -3.83 8.63
CA GLN A 222 -14.15 -3.55 9.59
C GLN A 222 -14.15 -2.09 10.06
N LEU A 223 -14.39 -1.12 9.16
CA LEU A 223 -14.58 0.29 9.56
C LEU A 223 -15.78 0.46 10.48
N THR A 224 -16.86 -0.29 10.22
CA THR A 224 -18.05 -0.29 11.08
C THR A 224 -17.76 -0.87 12.46
N MET A 225 -16.95 -1.93 12.54
CA MET A 225 -16.49 -2.50 13.81
C MET A 225 -15.60 -1.51 14.59
N ALA A 226 -14.72 -0.81 13.89
CA ALA A 226 -13.76 0.13 14.51
C ALA A 226 -14.41 1.45 14.95
N LEU A 227 -15.31 2.03 14.15
CA LEU A 227 -15.86 3.38 14.31
C LEU A 227 -17.34 3.40 14.71
N GLY A 228 -17.97 2.23 14.85
CA GLY A 228 -19.41 2.09 15.02
C GLY A 228 -20.18 2.24 13.70
N PRO A 229 -21.50 1.97 13.70
CA PRO A 229 -22.33 2.01 12.51
C PRO A 229 -22.43 3.42 11.91
N ALA A 230 -22.71 3.51 10.61
CA ALA A 230 -22.90 4.77 9.93
C ALA A 230 -24.17 5.52 10.44
N SER A 231 -24.23 6.83 10.21
CA SER A 231 -25.37 7.66 10.55
C SER A 231 -26.66 7.10 9.90
N GLY A 232 -27.79 7.17 10.62
CA GLY A 232 -29.06 6.62 10.15
C GLY A 232 -29.17 5.10 10.19
N SER A 233 -28.21 4.41 10.82
CA SER A 233 -28.28 2.97 11.09
C SER A 233 -29.33 2.64 12.15
N THR A 234 -30.14 1.61 11.90
CA THR A 234 -31.09 1.05 12.87
C THR A 234 -30.80 -0.44 13.06
N LYS A 235 -31.42 -1.08 14.09
CA LYS A 235 -31.30 -2.53 14.29
C LYS A 235 -31.87 -3.32 13.11
N GLU A 236 -32.91 -2.80 12.46
CA GLU A 236 -33.57 -3.44 11.32
C GLU A 236 -32.86 -3.14 9.99
N LYS A 237 -32.17 -1.98 9.89
CA LYS A 237 -31.42 -1.54 8.70
C LYS A 237 -30.02 -1.10 9.10
N PRO A 238 -29.12 -2.07 9.37
CA PRO A 238 -27.75 -1.75 9.68
C PRO A 238 -27.05 -1.12 8.47
N LYS A 239 -26.39 0.00 8.70
CA LYS A 239 -25.56 0.66 7.69
C LYS A 239 -24.10 0.56 8.07
N TRP A 240 -23.31 0.12 7.13
CA TRP A 240 -21.87 0.03 7.28
C TRP A 240 -21.20 1.35 6.92
N ARG A 241 -20.04 1.59 7.53
CA ARG A 241 -19.20 2.74 7.20
C ARG A 241 -18.37 2.45 5.97
N THR A 242 -18.19 3.48 5.15
CA THR A 242 -17.28 3.47 4.01
C THR A 242 -16.18 4.50 4.23
N PRO A 243 -14.98 4.29 3.71
CA PRO A 243 -13.99 5.36 3.68
C PRO A 243 -14.43 6.47 2.72
N ASP A 244 -13.83 7.66 2.86
CA ASP A 244 -13.95 8.72 1.86
C ASP A 244 -13.05 8.42 0.66
N TRP A 245 -11.87 7.82 0.91
CA TRP A 245 -10.90 7.46 -0.11
C TRP A 245 -10.45 6.01 -0.03
N TYR A 246 -10.40 5.36 -1.19
CA TYR A 246 -9.71 4.06 -1.37
C TYR A 246 -8.54 4.23 -2.33
N ILE A 247 -7.33 3.93 -1.87
CA ILE A 247 -6.07 4.11 -2.60
C ILE A 247 -5.44 2.76 -2.87
N GLN A 248 -5.09 2.51 -4.13
CA GLN A 248 -4.40 1.28 -4.52
C GLN A 248 -3.45 1.52 -5.68
N ALA A 249 -2.25 0.95 -5.59
CA ALA A 249 -1.35 0.85 -6.74
C ALA A 249 -1.91 -0.12 -7.79
N ILE A 250 -1.78 0.26 -9.05
CA ILE A 250 -2.31 -0.52 -10.16
C ILE A 250 -1.28 -0.79 -11.25
N SER A 251 -1.34 -2.01 -11.78
CA SER A 251 -0.77 -2.40 -13.08
C SER A 251 -1.89 -2.37 -14.13
N GLY A 252 -2.58 -3.49 -14.32
CA GLY A 252 -3.74 -3.60 -15.21
C GLY A 252 -5.09 -3.14 -14.63
N GLY A 253 -5.17 -2.69 -13.38
CA GLY A 253 -6.35 -2.05 -12.80
C GLY A 253 -7.47 -2.96 -12.29
N MET A 254 -7.31 -4.28 -12.25
CA MET A 254 -8.34 -5.23 -11.84
C MET A 254 -8.84 -5.03 -10.41
N GLY A 255 -7.94 -4.72 -9.46
CA GLY A 255 -8.29 -4.53 -8.05
C GLY A 255 -9.36 -3.45 -7.84
N PRO A 256 -9.10 -2.20 -8.20
CA PRO A 256 -10.08 -1.13 -8.07
C PRO A 256 -11.39 -1.37 -8.83
N LEU A 257 -11.36 -2.06 -10.00
CA LEU A 257 -12.59 -2.45 -10.70
C LEU A 257 -13.51 -3.29 -9.82
N GLY A 258 -12.95 -4.32 -9.17
CA GLY A 258 -13.71 -5.18 -8.28
C GLY A 258 -14.15 -4.45 -7.01
N VAL A 259 -13.28 -3.67 -6.41
CA VAL A 259 -13.58 -2.88 -5.20
C VAL A 259 -14.75 -1.91 -5.46
N TYR A 260 -14.70 -1.17 -6.57
CA TYR A 260 -15.80 -0.29 -6.96
C TYR A 260 -17.11 -1.08 -7.15
N LYS A 261 -17.06 -2.24 -7.80
CA LYS A 261 -18.23 -3.11 -7.96
C LYS A 261 -18.79 -3.55 -6.61
N GLY A 262 -17.93 -3.91 -5.66
CA GLY A 262 -18.33 -4.30 -4.30
C GLY A 262 -19.06 -3.17 -3.58
N PHE A 263 -18.51 -1.96 -3.58
CA PHE A 263 -19.19 -0.80 -3.00
C PHE A 263 -20.50 -0.46 -3.72
N THR A 264 -20.55 -0.62 -5.04
CA THR A 264 -21.78 -0.40 -5.82
C THR A 264 -22.87 -1.40 -5.44
N GLU A 265 -22.54 -2.67 -5.28
CA GLU A 265 -23.49 -3.70 -4.85
C GLU A 265 -23.98 -3.45 -3.42
N MET A 266 -23.08 -3.10 -2.48
CA MET A 266 -23.47 -2.72 -1.11
C MET A 266 -24.41 -1.51 -1.07
N LYS A 267 -24.16 -0.49 -1.90
CA LYS A 267 -25.06 0.67 -2.01
C LYS A 267 -26.43 0.27 -2.53
N ARG A 268 -26.49 -0.59 -3.54
CA ARG A 268 -27.75 -1.13 -4.06
C ARG A 268 -28.49 -2.02 -3.06
N LEU A 269 -27.76 -2.72 -2.19
CA LEU A 269 -28.32 -3.47 -1.05
C LEU A 269 -28.78 -2.57 0.11
N GLY A 270 -28.49 -1.26 0.05
CA GLY A 270 -28.83 -0.30 1.11
C GLY A 270 -27.94 -0.42 2.36
N LEU A 271 -26.80 -1.13 2.27
CA LEU A 271 -25.85 -1.33 3.36
C LEU A 271 -24.94 -0.14 3.59
N ILE A 272 -24.72 0.69 2.58
CA ILE A 272 -23.87 1.90 2.63
C ILE A 272 -24.57 3.07 1.94
N ASP A 273 -24.17 4.30 2.27
CA ASP A 273 -24.75 5.51 1.71
C ASP A 273 -23.97 6.04 0.49
N HIS A 274 -22.66 5.90 0.46
CA HIS A 274 -21.82 6.41 -0.63
C HIS A 274 -20.74 5.40 -1.04
N ILE A 275 -20.21 5.58 -2.24
CA ILE A 275 -19.06 4.85 -2.78
C ILE A 275 -17.84 5.74 -2.58
N PRO A 276 -16.72 5.24 -2.04
CA PRO A 276 -15.52 6.04 -1.82
C PRO A 276 -14.93 6.57 -3.13
N ALA A 277 -14.25 7.69 -3.05
CA ALA A 277 -13.39 8.17 -4.12
C ALA A 277 -12.27 7.15 -4.36
N ILE A 278 -12.08 6.76 -5.62
CA ILE A 278 -11.09 5.75 -6.00
C ILE A 278 -9.83 6.45 -6.51
N ALA A 279 -8.69 6.17 -5.90
CA ALA A 279 -7.39 6.68 -6.32
C ALA A 279 -6.46 5.56 -6.80
N PRO A 280 -6.48 5.24 -8.10
CA PRO A 280 -5.51 4.32 -8.70
C PRO A 280 -4.16 5.02 -8.89
N ILE A 281 -3.10 4.43 -8.34
CA ILE A 281 -1.74 4.99 -8.40
C ILE A 281 -0.87 4.12 -9.32
N GLN A 282 -0.10 4.73 -10.22
CA GLN A 282 0.85 4.04 -11.10
C GLN A 282 2.30 4.46 -10.81
N ALA A 283 3.25 3.58 -11.13
CA ALA A 283 4.66 3.96 -11.21
C ALA A 283 4.87 4.87 -12.44
N GLU A 284 5.55 6.00 -12.27
CA GLU A 284 5.71 7.02 -13.31
C GLU A 284 6.37 6.48 -14.58
N GLY A 285 7.35 5.58 -14.43
CA GLY A 285 8.01 4.91 -15.55
C GLY A 285 7.10 3.98 -16.36
N CYS A 286 5.87 3.69 -15.88
CA CYS A 286 4.84 2.95 -16.60
C CYS A 286 3.44 3.40 -16.17
N ALA A 287 3.01 4.60 -16.55
CA ALA A 287 1.76 5.23 -16.15
C ALA A 287 0.80 5.52 -17.31
N PRO A 288 0.45 4.54 -18.17
CA PRO A 288 -0.40 4.78 -19.34
C PRO A 288 -1.78 5.33 -18.97
N MET A 289 -2.37 4.87 -17.87
CA MET A 289 -3.70 5.32 -17.45
C MET A 289 -3.67 6.75 -16.92
N VAL A 290 -2.69 7.07 -16.06
CA VAL A 290 -2.51 8.41 -15.49
C VAL A 290 -2.24 9.43 -16.59
N ASN A 291 -1.30 9.13 -17.49
CA ASN A 291 -0.92 10.02 -18.57
C ASN A 291 -2.09 10.31 -19.51
N SER A 292 -2.87 9.27 -19.84
CA SER A 292 -4.04 9.41 -20.71
C SER A 292 -5.19 10.16 -20.02
N TRP A 293 -5.40 9.93 -18.72
CA TRP A 293 -6.41 10.64 -17.94
C TRP A 293 -6.07 12.13 -17.81
N LYS A 294 -4.81 12.49 -17.53
CA LYS A 294 -4.34 13.88 -17.49
C LYS A 294 -4.48 14.61 -18.83
N LYS A 295 -4.38 13.88 -19.94
CA LYS A 295 -4.65 14.40 -21.31
C LYS A 295 -6.15 14.44 -21.66
N GLY A 296 -7.03 13.95 -20.81
CA GLY A 296 -8.48 13.87 -21.06
C GLY A 296 -8.91 12.78 -22.04
N LEU A 297 -8.02 11.86 -22.41
CA LEU A 297 -8.27 10.83 -23.42
C LEU A 297 -9.31 9.80 -22.94
N GLU A 298 -10.16 9.33 -23.84
CA GLU A 298 -11.13 8.26 -23.56
C GLU A 298 -10.51 6.86 -23.57
N LYS A 299 -9.45 6.67 -24.35
CA LYS A 299 -8.67 5.44 -24.44
C LYS A 299 -7.23 5.70 -24.03
N ALA A 300 -6.61 4.74 -23.37
CA ALA A 300 -5.23 4.89 -22.95
C ALA A 300 -4.28 4.81 -24.16
N GLU A 301 -3.28 5.69 -24.15
CA GLU A 301 -2.10 5.56 -25.00
C GLU A 301 -1.15 4.57 -24.32
N PRO A 302 -0.73 3.49 -25.01
CA PRO A 302 0.17 2.50 -24.43
C PRO A 302 1.57 3.05 -24.17
N VAL A 303 2.21 2.58 -23.12
CA VAL A 303 3.65 2.73 -22.86
C VAL A 303 4.35 1.50 -23.41
N LEU A 304 5.00 1.64 -24.56
CA LEU A 304 5.61 0.50 -25.27
C LEU A 304 6.89 -0.02 -24.59
N ALA A 305 7.62 0.83 -23.90
CA ALA A 305 8.86 0.51 -23.19
C ALA A 305 8.79 1.03 -21.75
N PRO A 306 8.22 0.25 -20.80
CA PRO A 306 8.21 0.60 -19.40
C PRO A 306 9.61 0.85 -18.83
N GLN A 307 9.78 1.93 -18.06
CA GLN A 307 11.04 2.36 -17.44
C GLN A 307 10.92 2.38 -15.91
N THR A 308 10.39 1.31 -15.33
CA THR A 308 10.23 1.19 -13.87
C THR A 308 10.94 -0.05 -13.35
N ARG A 309 11.56 0.06 -12.18
CA ARG A 309 12.11 -1.07 -11.42
C ARG A 309 11.01 -1.89 -10.71
N ILE A 310 9.78 -1.36 -10.67
CA ILE A 310 8.61 -2.01 -10.05
C ILE A 310 7.86 -2.83 -11.10
N GLU A 311 8.48 -3.93 -11.53
CA GLU A 311 8.03 -4.76 -12.66
C GLU A 311 6.58 -5.28 -12.51
N THR A 312 6.11 -5.51 -11.28
CA THR A 312 4.74 -5.93 -11.00
C THR A 312 3.70 -4.88 -11.43
N LEU A 313 4.13 -3.63 -11.67
CA LEU A 313 3.28 -2.53 -12.15
C LEU A 313 3.52 -2.14 -13.62
N ALA A 314 4.36 -2.88 -14.35
CA ALA A 314 4.79 -2.54 -15.71
C ALA A 314 3.82 -3.01 -16.81
N THR A 315 2.50 -2.87 -16.63
CA THR A 315 1.53 -3.09 -17.73
C THR A 315 1.48 -1.86 -18.62
N GLY A 316 2.07 -1.97 -19.80
CA GLY A 316 2.16 -0.87 -20.76
C GLY A 316 0.85 -0.61 -21.51
N ASP A 317 0.06 -1.65 -21.82
CA ASP A 317 -1.26 -1.53 -22.46
C ASP A 317 -2.39 -1.98 -21.53
N PRO A 318 -3.13 -1.04 -20.93
CA PRO A 318 -4.27 -1.35 -20.06
C PRO A 318 -5.57 -1.65 -20.85
N GLY A 319 -5.62 -1.32 -22.13
CA GLY A 319 -6.77 -1.54 -22.98
C GLY A 319 -8.08 -0.97 -22.41
N ARG A 320 -9.16 -1.75 -22.51
CA ARG A 320 -10.51 -1.37 -22.04
C ARG A 320 -10.59 -1.17 -20.51
N THR A 321 -9.68 -1.75 -19.75
CA THR A 321 -9.65 -1.55 -18.28
C THR A 321 -9.54 -0.07 -17.91
N TYR A 322 -8.75 0.70 -18.67
CA TYR A 322 -8.66 2.15 -18.47
C TYR A 322 -10.02 2.83 -18.70
N VAL A 323 -10.73 2.49 -19.75
CA VAL A 323 -12.05 3.09 -20.05
C VAL A 323 -13.03 2.87 -18.89
N MET A 324 -13.02 1.66 -18.33
CA MET A 324 -13.87 1.29 -17.19
C MET A 324 -13.45 2.05 -15.92
N LEU A 325 -12.16 2.05 -15.59
CA LEU A 325 -11.64 2.74 -14.41
C LEU A 325 -11.81 4.26 -14.53
N ARG A 326 -11.55 4.85 -15.70
CA ARG A 326 -11.76 6.27 -15.93
C ARG A 326 -13.20 6.68 -15.60
N LYS A 327 -14.19 5.88 -16.05
CA LYS A 327 -15.59 6.10 -15.71
C LYS A 327 -15.81 6.08 -14.20
N GLN A 328 -15.31 5.03 -13.52
CA GLN A 328 -15.47 4.85 -12.07
C GLN A 328 -14.80 5.96 -11.26
N VAL A 329 -13.56 6.34 -11.62
CA VAL A 329 -12.83 7.44 -10.99
C VAL A 329 -13.58 8.76 -11.12
N ASN A 330 -14.12 9.05 -12.30
CA ASN A 330 -14.90 10.27 -12.51
C ASN A 330 -16.23 10.25 -11.73
N GLU A 331 -16.95 9.13 -11.70
CA GLU A 331 -18.23 8.98 -10.97
C GLU A 331 -18.05 9.07 -9.44
N THR A 332 -16.88 8.70 -8.93
CA THR A 332 -16.56 8.76 -7.49
C THR A 332 -15.81 10.02 -7.10
N HIS A 333 -15.61 10.96 -8.02
CA HIS A 333 -14.74 12.14 -7.80
C HIS A 333 -13.32 11.76 -7.35
N GLY A 334 -12.84 10.63 -7.81
CA GLY A 334 -11.50 10.11 -7.55
C GLY A 334 -10.44 10.75 -8.46
N VAL A 335 -9.22 10.22 -8.40
CA VAL A 335 -8.09 10.75 -9.15
C VAL A 335 -7.11 9.65 -9.55
N PHE A 336 -6.59 9.72 -10.78
CA PHE A 336 -5.40 8.95 -11.16
C PHE A 336 -4.15 9.74 -10.82
N GLU A 337 -3.18 9.10 -10.18
CA GLU A 337 -1.90 9.73 -9.90
C GLU A 337 -0.73 8.77 -10.16
N SER A 338 0.46 9.33 -10.38
CA SER A 338 1.70 8.59 -10.57
C SER A 338 2.80 9.12 -9.65
N VAL A 339 3.70 8.21 -9.28
CA VAL A 339 4.84 8.50 -8.40
C VAL A 339 6.10 7.87 -8.97
N SER A 340 7.26 8.46 -8.68
CA SER A 340 8.55 7.90 -9.06
C SER A 340 8.85 6.60 -8.31
N ASP A 341 9.74 5.77 -8.85
CA ASP A 341 10.22 4.57 -8.15
C ASP A 341 10.91 4.94 -6.84
N GLU A 342 11.65 6.05 -6.83
CA GLU A 342 12.34 6.58 -5.65
C GLU A 342 11.36 6.96 -4.54
N ASP A 343 10.26 7.65 -4.86
CA ASP A 343 9.22 7.99 -3.89
C ASP A 343 8.53 6.74 -3.34
N ALA A 344 8.30 5.75 -4.21
CA ALA A 344 7.75 4.47 -3.79
C ALA A 344 8.66 3.75 -2.79
N PHE A 345 9.99 3.71 -3.04
CA PHE A 345 10.94 3.09 -2.12
C PHE A 345 11.07 3.88 -0.81
N ARG A 346 11.06 5.22 -0.86
CA ARG A 346 11.00 6.05 0.35
C ARG A 346 9.74 5.76 1.16
N ALA A 347 8.58 5.67 0.51
CA ALA A 347 7.33 5.36 1.18
C ALA A 347 7.35 3.99 1.87
N MET A 348 8.00 2.97 1.27
CA MET A 348 8.21 1.67 1.92
C MET A 348 9.04 1.81 3.21
N HIS A 349 10.13 2.59 3.17
CA HIS A 349 10.95 2.83 4.37
C HIS A 349 10.16 3.56 5.45
N VAL A 350 9.41 4.61 5.08
CA VAL A 350 8.54 5.34 6.02
C VAL A 350 7.52 4.39 6.63
N LEU A 351 6.81 3.60 5.82
CA LEU A 351 5.82 2.63 6.29
C LEU A 351 6.42 1.62 7.26
N ALA A 352 7.59 1.08 6.94
CA ALA A 352 8.28 0.11 7.78
C ALA A 352 8.69 0.70 9.13
N LYS A 353 9.25 1.91 9.14
CA LYS A 353 9.73 2.58 10.35
C LYS A 353 8.59 3.13 11.22
N MET A 354 7.52 3.66 10.59
CA MET A 354 6.41 4.27 11.32
C MET A 354 5.41 3.23 11.83
N GLU A 355 5.07 2.24 11.01
CA GLU A 355 3.99 1.28 11.30
C GLU A 355 4.48 -0.15 11.52
N GLY A 356 5.79 -0.43 11.35
CA GLY A 356 6.33 -1.79 11.45
C GLY A 356 5.89 -2.69 10.29
N ILE A 357 5.53 -2.11 9.15
CA ILE A 357 4.97 -2.84 8.01
C ILE A 357 5.99 -2.93 6.88
N SER A 358 6.53 -4.12 6.64
CA SER A 358 7.33 -4.41 5.46
C SER A 358 6.40 -4.75 4.30
N ALA A 359 6.49 -3.99 3.21
CA ALA A 359 5.58 -4.10 2.07
C ALA A 359 6.34 -4.17 0.74
N GLU A 360 5.75 -4.80 -0.28
CA GLU A 360 6.34 -4.87 -1.62
C GLU A 360 6.40 -3.48 -2.29
N PRO A 361 7.27 -3.27 -3.31
CA PRO A 361 7.37 -2.00 -4.03
C PRO A 361 6.06 -1.48 -4.60
N ALA A 362 5.17 -2.36 -5.06
CA ALA A 362 3.84 -1.97 -5.52
C ALA A 362 3.00 -1.31 -4.41
N SER A 363 3.09 -1.80 -3.16
CA SER A 363 2.47 -1.12 -2.02
C SER A 363 3.12 0.24 -1.77
N GLY A 364 4.44 0.35 -1.90
CA GLY A 364 5.16 1.63 -1.81
C GLY A 364 4.60 2.69 -2.74
N VAL A 365 4.23 2.32 -3.97
CA VAL A 365 3.57 3.23 -4.93
C VAL A 365 2.24 3.76 -4.39
N ALA A 366 1.42 2.92 -3.73
CA ALA A 366 0.15 3.37 -3.15
C ALA A 366 0.36 4.38 -2.02
N PHE A 367 1.35 4.14 -1.13
CA PHE A 367 1.67 5.05 -0.03
C PHE A 367 2.33 6.36 -0.52
N ALA A 368 3.21 6.31 -1.50
CA ALA A 368 3.76 7.52 -2.13
C ALA A 368 2.66 8.35 -2.80
N GLY A 369 1.68 7.68 -3.43
CA GLY A 369 0.48 8.32 -3.97
C GLY A 369 -0.35 9.01 -2.89
N LEU A 370 -0.57 8.35 -1.74
CA LEU A 370 -1.21 8.96 -0.58
C LEU A 370 -0.49 10.24 -0.17
N PHE A 371 0.84 10.20 0.01
CA PHE A 371 1.62 11.37 0.41
C PHE A 371 1.46 12.53 -0.58
N LYS A 372 1.49 12.22 -1.88
CA LYS A 372 1.30 13.22 -2.94
C LYS A 372 -0.10 13.85 -2.92
N LEU A 373 -1.14 13.05 -2.71
CA LEU A 373 -2.54 13.53 -2.67
C LEU A 373 -2.83 14.39 -1.44
N VAL A 374 -2.23 14.05 -0.29
CA VAL A 374 -2.32 14.85 0.95
C VAL A 374 -1.60 16.19 0.76
N ARG A 375 -0.36 16.19 0.26
CA ARG A 375 0.39 17.43 -0.02
C ARG A 375 -0.34 18.35 -1.00
N ALA A 376 -1.04 17.78 -1.97
CA ALA A 376 -1.84 18.53 -2.92
C ALA A 376 -3.17 19.05 -2.35
N GLY A 377 -3.50 18.77 -1.09
CA GLY A 377 -4.76 19.14 -0.46
C GLY A 377 -6.01 18.46 -1.05
N ILE A 378 -5.82 17.40 -1.83
CA ILE A 378 -6.92 16.60 -2.43
C ILE A 378 -7.57 15.75 -1.34
N ILE A 379 -6.77 15.10 -0.51
CA ILE A 379 -7.22 14.38 0.68
C ILE A 379 -7.16 15.35 1.86
N LYS A 380 -8.27 15.47 2.60
CA LYS A 380 -8.44 16.43 3.68
C LYS A 380 -8.18 15.76 5.04
N PRO A 381 -7.79 16.52 6.07
CA PRO A 381 -7.58 16.00 7.42
C PRO A 381 -8.78 15.25 8.02
N THR A 382 -9.99 15.60 7.60
CA THR A 382 -11.24 14.98 8.08
C THR A 382 -11.60 13.67 7.40
N ASP A 383 -10.93 13.35 6.28
CA ASP A 383 -11.28 12.20 5.46
C ASP A 383 -10.85 10.88 6.12
N THR A 384 -11.69 9.87 5.99
CA THR A 384 -11.34 8.48 6.30
C THR A 384 -10.70 7.86 5.07
N VAL A 385 -9.44 7.47 5.19
CA VAL A 385 -8.64 6.98 4.06
C VAL A 385 -8.26 5.52 4.28
N VAL A 386 -8.47 4.68 3.28
CA VAL A 386 -7.98 3.30 3.27
C VAL A 386 -6.98 3.11 2.13
N VAL A 387 -5.75 2.70 2.49
CA VAL A 387 -4.70 2.31 1.55
C VAL A 387 -4.58 0.80 1.51
N ASN A 388 -4.63 0.22 0.32
CA ASN A 388 -4.42 -1.21 0.15
C ASN A 388 -2.92 -1.54 0.11
N CYS A 389 -2.42 -2.20 1.17
CA CYS A 389 -1.07 -2.78 1.22
C CYS A 389 -1.10 -4.15 0.53
N THR A 390 -0.78 -4.17 -0.75
CA THR A 390 -1.08 -5.26 -1.69
C THR A 390 -0.29 -6.54 -1.49
N GLY A 391 0.89 -6.48 -0.86
CA GLY A 391 1.72 -7.66 -0.63
C GLY A 391 2.96 -7.39 0.21
N HIS A 392 3.62 -8.48 0.60
CA HIS A 392 4.82 -8.47 1.42
C HIS A 392 6.08 -8.46 0.56
N THR A 393 7.17 -7.85 1.07
CA THR A 393 8.51 -7.99 0.51
C THR A 393 9.10 -9.32 0.95
N LEU A 394 9.05 -10.33 0.09
CA LEU A 394 9.60 -11.66 0.34
C LEU A 394 10.33 -12.14 -0.93
N PRO A 395 11.63 -12.33 -0.90
CA PRO A 395 12.69 -11.76 -0.04
C PRO A 395 12.83 -10.26 -0.27
N ALA A 396 13.62 -9.58 0.59
CA ALA A 396 13.94 -8.17 0.40
C ALA A 396 14.50 -7.91 -1.00
N GLU A 397 13.93 -6.95 -1.69
CA GLU A 397 14.39 -6.57 -3.02
C GLU A 397 15.76 -5.89 -2.89
N GLN A 398 16.76 -6.36 -3.64
CA GLN A 398 18.17 -5.91 -3.51
C GLN A 398 18.34 -4.39 -3.65
N PHE A 399 17.48 -3.74 -4.42
CA PHE A 399 17.54 -2.30 -4.66
C PHE A 399 16.92 -1.43 -3.55
N LEU A 400 16.34 -2.03 -2.49
CA LEU A 400 15.82 -1.27 -1.34
C LEU A 400 16.92 -0.71 -0.45
N PHE A 401 18.06 -1.37 -0.43
CA PHE A 401 19.19 -1.03 0.40
C PHE A 401 20.37 -0.66 -0.49
N GLY A 402 20.92 0.53 -0.29
CA GLY A 402 22.19 0.92 -0.89
C GLY A 402 23.37 0.20 -0.25
N GLU A 403 24.58 0.43 -0.73
CA GLU A 403 25.80 -0.05 -0.08
C GLU A 403 25.90 0.51 1.35
N GLY A 404 26.33 -0.33 2.30
CA GLY A 404 26.54 0.08 3.69
C GLY A 404 25.31 -0.03 4.62
N TRP A 405 24.23 -0.70 4.22
CA TRP A 405 23.07 -0.98 5.08
C TRP A 405 23.37 -1.96 6.23
N THR A 406 24.48 -2.73 6.12
CA THR A 406 25.03 -3.58 7.18
C THR A 406 26.41 -3.10 7.60
N ARG A 407 26.78 -3.40 8.82
CA ARG A 407 28.14 -3.25 9.32
C ARG A 407 28.72 -4.65 9.47
N ASP A 408 29.65 -5.01 8.60
CA ASP A 408 30.30 -6.31 8.63
C ASP A 408 31.44 -6.29 9.63
N VAL A 409 31.37 -7.16 10.63
CA VAL A 409 32.46 -7.42 11.57
C VAL A 409 33.08 -8.76 11.20
N ASP A 410 34.18 -8.76 10.45
CA ASP A 410 34.92 -9.98 10.14
C ASP A 410 35.85 -10.34 11.29
N LEU A 411 35.41 -11.27 12.12
CA LEU A 411 36.19 -11.78 13.23
C LEU A 411 37.33 -12.69 12.76
N ARG A 412 37.32 -13.22 11.53
CA ARG A 412 38.34 -14.11 10.98
C ARG A 412 39.57 -13.35 10.50
N ALA A 413 39.36 -12.19 9.87
CA ALA A 413 40.47 -11.37 9.36
C ALA A 413 41.37 -10.84 10.48
N LYS A 414 40.92 -10.79 11.74
CA LYS A 414 41.70 -10.35 12.91
C LYS A 414 42.29 -11.49 13.71
N ALA A 415 41.74 -12.71 13.62
CA ALA A 415 42.26 -13.88 14.30
C ALA A 415 43.63 -14.34 13.75
N GLU A 416 43.96 -14.03 12.50
CA GLU A 416 45.24 -14.34 11.87
C GLU A 416 46.38 -13.35 12.25
N GLN A 417 46.06 -12.21 12.89
CA GLN A 417 47.01 -11.15 13.23
C GLN A 417 47.13 -10.86 14.73
N ALA A 418 46.40 -11.54 15.60
CA ALA A 418 46.38 -11.25 17.04
C ALA A 418 47.13 -12.34 17.84
N PRO A 419 48.04 -11.97 18.78
CA PRO A 419 48.79 -12.92 19.56
C PRO A 419 48.02 -13.61 20.69
N THR A 420 46.77 -13.25 20.97
CA THR A 420 45.91 -13.94 21.98
C THR A 420 44.42 -13.86 21.66
N PRO A 421 43.62 -14.93 21.90
CA PRO A 421 42.22 -15.03 21.51
C PRO A 421 41.26 -14.08 22.27
N GLN A 422 41.66 -13.48 23.38
CA GLN A 422 40.82 -12.58 24.19
C GLN A 422 40.84 -11.13 23.72
N GLU A 423 41.86 -10.69 22.99
CA GLU A 423 41.98 -9.34 22.48
C GLU A 423 41.17 -9.11 21.17
N GLY A 424 40.87 -10.18 20.42
CA GLY A 424 40.20 -10.08 19.12
C GLY A 424 38.75 -9.56 19.21
N LEU A 425 37.97 -10.07 20.15
CA LEU A 425 36.56 -9.70 20.31
C LEU A 425 36.40 -8.27 20.85
N LEU A 426 37.16 -7.90 21.89
CA LEU A 426 37.17 -6.58 22.48
C LEU A 426 37.70 -5.52 21.49
N SER A 427 38.74 -5.85 20.71
CA SER A 427 39.29 -5.00 19.67
C SER A 427 38.34 -4.84 18.49
N ALA A 428 37.58 -5.87 18.10
CA ALA A 428 36.53 -5.77 17.08
C ALA A 428 35.35 -4.95 17.56
N LEU A 429 34.99 -5.03 18.83
CA LEU A 429 33.93 -4.21 19.45
C LEU A 429 34.38 -2.75 19.64
N ASN A 430 35.65 -2.50 19.96
CA ASN A 430 36.21 -1.14 20.10
C ASN A 430 36.40 -0.43 18.76
N ASN A 431 36.51 -1.16 17.63
CA ASN A 431 36.59 -0.59 16.28
C ASN A 431 35.22 -0.41 15.63
N VAL A 432 34.14 -0.83 16.27
CA VAL A 432 32.83 -0.21 16.08
C VAL A 432 32.93 1.15 16.80
N THR A 433 33.70 2.09 16.23
CA THR A 433 33.62 3.48 16.66
C THR A 433 32.15 3.85 16.60
N PRO A 434 31.54 4.31 17.70
CA PRO A 434 30.27 4.97 17.57
C PRO A 434 30.53 6.10 16.58
N ASN A 435 29.87 6.10 15.43
CA ASN A 435 29.58 7.37 14.80
C ASN A 435 29.01 8.17 15.95
N ARG A 436 29.59 9.34 16.25
CA ARG A 436 29.06 10.25 17.25
C ARG A 436 27.62 10.45 16.86
N PHE A 437 26.69 9.87 17.63
CA PHE A 437 25.27 10.05 17.38
C PHE A 437 25.03 11.55 17.43
N SER A 438 24.50 12.12 16.36
CA SER A 438 24.13 13.51 16.38
C SER A 438 23.07 13.71 17.46
N ARG A 439 23.34 14.61 18.39
CA ARG A 439 22.53 14.87 19.60
C ARG A 439 21.48 15.91 19.26
N VAL A 440 20.20 15.54 19.33
CA VAL A 440 19.10 16.44 18.97
C VAL A 440 18.20 16.65 20.18
N ALA A 441 17.97 17.92 20.53
CA ALA A 441 16.96 18.28 21.52
C ALA A 441 15.63 18.59 20.83
N VAL A 442 14.54 17.97 21.30
CA VAL A 442 13.17 18.21 20.82
C VAL A 442 12.39 18.86 21.96
N VAL A 443 11.97 20.09 21.73
CA VAL A 443 11.32 20.95 22.73
C VAL A 443 9.91 21.30 22.24
N ASP A 444 8.90 20.76 22.90
CA ASP A 444 7.49 20.96 22.56
C ASP A 444 6.63 20.56 23.77
N ASP A 445 5.59 21.30 24.11
CA ASP A 445 4.73 20.98 25.24
C ASP A 445 3.78 19.81 24.96
N THR A 446 3.50 19.54 23.67
CA THR A 446 2.58 18.52 23.20
C THR A 446 3.28 17.15 23.08
N PRO A 447 2.91 16.14 23.87
CA PRO A 447 3.55 14.81 23.81
C PRO A 447 3.49 14.15 22.43
N GLU A 448 2.41 14.39 21.69
CA GLU A 448 2.19 13.87 20.34
C GLU A 448 3.20 14.43 19.34
N ALA A 449 3.48 15.73 19.42
CA ALA A 449 4.44 16.41 18.55
C ALA A 449 5.87 15.91 18.83
N ARG A 450 6.28 15.81 20.12
CA ARG A 450 7.60 15.26 20.48
C ARG A 450 7.77 13.83 19.96
N ARG A 451 6.75 12.99 20.15
CA ARG A 451 6.75 11.61 19.66
C ARG A 451 6.87 11.53 18.14
N LEU A 452 6.19 12.42 17.42
CA LEU A 452 6.24 12.50 15.97
C LEU A 452 7.64 12.88 15.50
N ILE A 453 8.20 13.98 16.02
CA ILE A 453 9.54 14.46 15.66
C ILE A 453 10.60 13.40 15.98
N ARG A 454 10.52 12.76 17.14
CA ARG A 454 11.40 11.63 17.50
C ARG A 454 11.37 10.54 16.45
N ARG A 455 10.19 10.10 16.02
CA ARG A 455 10.06 9.02 15.01
C ARG A 455 10.57 9.44 13.66
N ILE A 456 10.31 10.67 13.24
CA ILE A 456 10.85 11.21 11.99
C ILE A 456 12.38 11.18 12.03
N LEU A 457 13.01 11.67 13.10
CA LEU A 457 14.46 11.63 13.27
C LEU A 457 15.00 10.20 13.26
N GLN A 458 14.43 9.30 14.06
CA GLN A 458 14.80 7.89 14.12
C GLN A 458 14.63 7.17 12.77
N SER A 459 13.73 7.65 11.92
CA SER A 459 13.56 7.11 10.57
C SER A 459 14.69 7.48 9.62
N GLN A 460 15.48 8.50 9.92
CA GLN A 460 16.52 9.05 9.04
C GLN A 460 17.96 8.68 9.44
N GLY A 461 18.14 8.17 10.65
CA GLY A 461 19.47 7.79 11.14
C GLY A 461 19.48 7.50 12.64
N ASP A 462 20.68 7.26 13.16
CA ASP A 462 20.91 7.05 14.58
C ASP A 462 21.13 8.43 15.24
N PHE A 463 20.11 8.93 15.92
CA PHE A 463 20.15 10.17 16.70
C PHE A 463 20.02 9.86 18.19
N GLU A 464 20.78 10.56 19.02
CA GLU A 464 20.55 10.63 20.46
C GLU A 464 19.57 11.77 20.72
N ILE A 465 18.33 11.44 21.08
CA ILE A 465 17.22 12.41 21.16
C ILE A 465 16.89 12.70 22.62
N PHE A 466 16.97 13.97 22.99
CA PHE A 466 16.59 14.51 24.28
C PHE A 466 15.26 15.25 24.12
N GLU A 467 14.38 15.16 25.12
CA GLU A 467 13.08 15.83 25.08
C GLU A 467 12.91 16.79 26.26
N ALA A 468 12.31 17.94 25.99
CA ALA A 468 11.84 18.86 27.00
C ALA A 468 10.38 19.22 26.76
N THR A 469 9.61 19.35 27.85
CA THR A 469 8.15 19.56 27.80
C THR A 469 7.74 21.01 27.96
N ASN A 470 8.67 21.88 28.32
CA ASN A 470 8.46 23.31 28.52
C ASN A 470 9.80 24.07 28.37
N GLY A 471 9.73 25.39 28.27
CA GLY A 471 10.91 26.20 28.03
C GLY A 471 11.95 26.17 29.18
N ARG A 472 11.55 25.96 30.42
CA ARG A 472 12.50 25.85 31.55
C ARG A 472 13.33 24.57 31.44
N GLU A 473 12.66 23.45 31.24
CA GLU A 473 13.34 22.16 30.96
C GLU A 473 14.25 22.24 29.76
N ALA A 474 13.81 22.95 28.70
CA ALA A 474 14.59 23.13 27.49
C ALA A 474 15.92 23.86 27.75
N ILE A 475 15.90 24.96 28.50
CA ILE A 475 17.12 25.72 28.86
C ILE A 475 18.07 24.85 29.69
N GLU A 476 17.56 24.13 30.69
CA GLU A 476 18.35 23.21 31.51
C GLU A 476 18.98 22.09 30.68
N LEU A 477 18.16 21.49 29.81
CA LEU A 477 18.59 20.39 28.91
C LEU A 477 19.68 20.84 27.95
N VAL A 478 19.48 21.97 27.25
CA VAL A 478 20.45 22.48 26.28
C VAL A 478 21.78 22.82 26.92
N ASN A 479 21.76 23.44 28.13
CA ASN A 479 22.97 23.76 28.89
C ASN A 479 23.70 22.52 29.40
N LYS A 480 22.99 21.46 29.74
CA LYS A 480 23.57 20.21 30.26
C LYS A 480 24.09 19.29 29.19
N GLU A 481 23.29 19.09 28.13
CA GLU A 481 23.52 18.04 27.15
C GLU A 481 24.27 18.55 25.90
N HIS A 482 24.33 19.87 25.67
CA HIS A 482 24.97 20.51 24.51
C HIS A 482 24.61 19.79 23.20
N PRO A 483 23.33 19.79 22.78
CA PRO A 483 22.88 19.09 21.56
C PRO A 483 23.51 19.75 20.31
N ASP A 484 23.65 18.95 19.25
CA ASP A 484 24.14 19.41 17.95
C ASP A 484 23.06 20.16 17.17
N LEU A 485 21.77 19.98 17.55
CA LEU A 485 20.59 20.65 16.97
C LEU A 485 19.48 20.76 18.01
N VAL A 486 18.73 21.85 17.98
CA VAL A 486 17.49 22.02 18.75
C VAL A 486 16.31 22.20 17.78
N ILE A 487 15.26 21.40 17.98
CA ILE A 487 13.96 21.59 17.34
C ILE A 487 13.02 22.16 18.40
N LEU A 488 12.51 23.36 18.18
CA LEU A 488 11.88 24.20 19.19
C LEU A 488 10.48 24.65 18.77
N ASP A 489 9.48 24.34 19.59
CA ASP A 489 8.18 25.01 19.49
C ASP A 489 8.22 26.38 20.16
N LEU A 490 7.58 27.36 19.51
CA LEU A 490 7.45 28.71 20.07
C LEU A 490 6.31 28.83 21.08
N MET A 491 5.29 27.99 20.97
CA MET A 491 4.04 28.13 21.72
C MET A 491 4.02 27.15 22.90
N MET A 492 4.74 27.48 23.96
CA MET A 492 4.75 26.69 25.18
C MET A 492 4.30 27.53 26.38
N PRO A 493 3.65 26.94 27.40
CA PRO A 493 3.23 27.64 28.59
C PRO A 493 4.43 28.06 29.49
N GLU A 494 4.26 29.08 30.27
CA GLU A 494 5.19 29.65 31.25
C GLU A 494 6.43 30.30 30.61
N VAL A 495 7.29 29.53 29.97
CA VAL A 495 8.48 29.98 29.24
C VAL A 495 8.32 29.58 27.79
N ASP A 496 8.06 30.56 26.92
CA ASP A 496 7.86 30.34 25.51
C ASP A 496 9.17 30.06 24.76
N GLY A 497 9.07 29.61 23.49
CA GLY A 497 10.24 29.30 22.69
C GLY A 497 11.11 30.51 22.36
N PHE A 498 10.55 31.71 22.32
CA PHE A 498 11.34 32.94 22.15
C PHE A 498 12.27 33.18 23.35
N ALA A 499 11.79 32.95 24.57
CA ALA A 499 12.61 33.07 25.76
C ALA A 499 13.71 32.00 25.83
N VAL A 500 13.41 30.78 25.37
CA VAL A 500 14.42 29.71 25.21
C VAL A 500 15.50 30.12 24.23
N LEU A 501 15.12 30.65 23.07
CA LEU A 501 16.05 31.11 22.05
C LEU A 501 16.94 32.26 22.54
N ASP A 502 16.35 33.25 23.23
CA ASP A 502 17.08 34.36 23.84
C ASP A 502 18.09 33.87 24.88
N ALA A 503 17.70 32.91 25.74
CA ALA A 503 18.59 32.28 26.72
C ALA A 503 19.75 31.54 26.04
N MET A 504 19.49 30.79 25.00
CA MET A 504 20.53 30.06 24.23
C MET A 504 21.51 31.03 23.57
N ARG A 505 21.04 32.12 22.98
CA ARG A 505 21.87 33.10 22.27
C ARG A 505 22.67 33.97 23.24
N SER A 506 22.22 34.11 24.47
CA SER A 506 22.92 34.84 25.54
C SER A 506 24.04 34.04 26.20
N ASN A 507 24.06 32.72 26.07
CA ASN A 507 25.09 31.85 26.63
C ASN A 507 26.14 31.47 25.55
N PRO A 508 27.43 31.83 25.73
CA PRO A 508 28.49 31.54 24.73
C PRO A 508 28.63 30.05 24.38
N GLU A 509 28.30 29.13 25.29
CA GLU A 509 28.42 27.70 25.09
C GLU A 509 27.29 27.13 24.19
N THR A 510 26.13 27.78 24.16
CA THR A 510 24.95 27.35 23.41
C THR A 510 24.57 28.29 22.26
N ALA A 511 25.21 29.48 22.21
CA ALA A 511 24.87 30.52 21.23
C ALA A 511 24.96 30.10 19.77
N ASN A 512 25.85 29.14 19.45
CA ASN A 512 26.09 28.66 18.09
C ASN A 512 25.32 27.36 17.75
N ILE A 513 24.57 26.81 18.71
CA ILE A 513 23.77 25.60 18.43
C ILE A 513 22.67 25.95 17.42
N PRO A 514 22.58 25.25 16.30
CA PRO A 514 21.53 25.47 15.31
C PRO A 514 20.15 25.19 15.89
N VAL A 515 19.17 26.03 15.50
CA VAL A 515 17.79 25.88 15.96
C VAL A 515 16.85 25.85 14.75
N ILE A 516 16.03 24.81 14.67
CA ILE A 516 14.86 24.74 13.77
C ILE A 516 13.63 25.04 14.62
N VAL A 517 12.89 26.06 14.23
CA VAL A 517 11.60 26.38 14.86
C VAL A 517 10.49 25.58 14.17
N ALA A 518 9.70 24.87 14.97
CA ALA A 518 8.58 24.05 14.53
C ALA A 518 7.30 24.49 15.27
N THR A 519 6.46 25.31 14.65
CA THR A 519 5.28 25.88 15.31
C THR A 519 3.98 25.62 14.55
N ALA A 520 2.86 25.56 15.27
CA ALA A 520 1.52 25.48 14.68
C ALA A 520 0.91 26.88 14.41
N LYS A 521 1.55 27.96 14.89
CA LYS A 521 1.04 29.33 14.80
C LYS A 521 1.59 30.04 13.56
N GLU A 522 0.72 30.74 12.84
CA GLU A 522 1.16 31.77 11.90
C GLU A 522 1.79 32.95 12.66
N LEU A 523 3.05 33.24 12.36
CA LEU A 523 3.80 34.30 13.02
C LEU A 523 3.50 35.65 12.40
N THR A 524 3.41 36.69 13.23
CA THR A 524 3.33 38.10 12.82
C THR A 524 4.65 38.55 12.17
N VAL A 525 4.63 39.71 11.51
CA VAL A 525 5.83 40.29 10.89
C VAL A 525 6.92 40.54 11.94
N ASP A 526 6.54 41.11 13.08
CA ASP A 526 7.45 41.43 14.19
C ASP A 526 8.09 40.16 14.80
N GLU A 527 7.31 39.07 14.93
CA GLU A 527 7.80 37.77 15.40
C GLU A 527 8.79 37.14 14.41
N LYS A 528 8.55 37.25 13.10
CA LYS A 528 9.48 36.79 12.07
C LYS A 528 10.77 37.60 12.06
N GLU A 529 10.70 38.93 12.21
CA GLU A 529 11.87 39.79 12.31
C GLU A 529 12.71 39.43 13.54
N ARG A 530 12.07 39.12 14.67
CA ARG A 530 12.76 38.67 15.89
C ARG A 530 13.53 37.36 15.71
N LEU A 531 13.04 36.45 14.89
CA LEU A 531 13.71 35.18 14.60
C LEU A 531 14.84 35.31 13.58
N GLN A 532 14.85 36.39 12.80
CA GLN A 532 15.79 36.57 11.71
C GLN A 532 17.24 36.61 12.24
N GLY A 533 18.08 35.74 11.70
CA GLY A 533 19.50 35.60 12.11
C GLY A 533 19.71 34.81 13.41
N GLN A 534 18.63 34.39 14.11
CA GLN A 534 18.73 33.60 15.32
C GLN A 534 18.41 32.11 15.10
N ILE A 535 17.76 31.77 14.01
CA ILE A 535 17.36 30.40 13.66
C ILE A 535 17.85 30.02 12.29
N GLN A 536 17.97 28.72 12.03
CA GLN A 536 18.31 28.18 10.71
C GLN A 536 17.07 28.08 9.83
N SER A 537 15.96 27.61 10.40
CA SER A 537 14.74 27.39 9.65
C SER A 537 13.49 27.57 10.50
N LEU A 538 12.41 28.02 9.86
CA LEU A 538 11.09 28.13 10.42
C LEU A 538 10.13 27.22 9.65
N MET A 539 9.47 26.31 10.35
CA MET A 539 8.54 25.34 9.76
C MET A 539 7.20 25.33 10.47
N MET A 540 6.15 25.11 9.71
CA MET A 540 4.85 24.78 10.28
C MET A 540 4.82 23.29 10.66
N LYS A 541 4.16 22.95 11.79
CA LYS A 541 4.04 21.55 12.25
C LYS A 541 3.38 20.62 11.21
N GLY A 542 2.67 21.16 10.22
CA GLY A 542 2.14 20.41 9.07
C GLY A 542 3.16 20.11 7.96
N ASP A 543 4.32 20.76 7.96
CA ASP A 543 5.32 20.66 6.88
C ASP A 543 6.42 19.63 7.15
N PHE A 544 6.34 18.87 8.25
CA PHE A 544 7.31 17.81 8.60
C PHE A 544 7.46 16.70 7.56
N LEU A 545 6.58 16.65 6.57
CA LEU A 545 6.63 15.72 5.44
C LEU A 545 7.47 16.23 4.27
N ASN A 546 7.89 17.49 4.29
CA ASN A 546 8.71 18.03 3.21
C ASN A 546 10.12 17.45 3.31
N ASP A 547 10.65 17.01 2.17
CA ASP A 547 12.05 16.61 2.05
C ASP A 547 12.97 17.74 2.55
N GLU A 548 12.52 18.99 2.50
CA GLU A 548 13.21 20.19 3.03
C GLU A 548 13.54 20.08 4.51
N PHE A 549 12.60 19.63 5.38
CA PHE A 549 12.91 19.43 6.81
C PHE A 549 14.01 18.40 7.02
N LEU A 550 13.93 17.30 6.31
CA LEU A 550 14.88 16.19 6.45
C LEU A 550 16.25 16.53 5.85
N GLU A 551 16.27 17.26 4.74
CA GLU A 551 17.51 17.77 4.12
C GLU A 551 18.16 18.82 5.02
N GLU A 552 17.36 19.68 5.63
CA GLU A 552 17.84 20.72 6.54
C GLU A 552 18.43 20.11 7.83
N VAL A 553 17.73 19.18 8.47
CA VAL A 553 18.27 18.44 9.63
C VAL A 553 19.60 17.76 9.26
N ARG A 554 19.67 17.09 8.10
CA ARG A 554 20.92 16.46 7.64
C ARG A 554 22.05 17.43 7.31
N SER A 555 21.72 18.60 6.80
CA SER A 555 22.73 19.62 6.46
C SER A 555 23.35 20.26 7.70
N LEU A 556 22.59 20.36 8.80
CA LEU A 556 23.00 21.00 10.05
C LEU A 556 23.77 20.07 11.01
N ILE A 557 23.66 18.76 10.82
CA ILE A 557 24.21 17.73 11.73
C ILE A 557 25.44 17.00 11.11
N ARG A 558 25.96 17.45 10.01
CA ARG A 558 27.17 16.89 9.36
C ARG A 558 28.46 17.23 10.05
#